data_1f1234f4d9c92f5e60dad1af9e51b712
#
_entry.id   1f1234f4d9c92f5e60dad1af9e51b712
#
_cell.length_a   1.000
_cell.length_b   1.000
_cell.length_c   1.000
_cell.angle_alpha   90.00
_cell.angle_beta   90.00
_cell.angle_gamma   90.00
#
_symmetry.space_group_name_H-M   'P 1'
#
loop_
_entity.id
_entity.type
_entity.pdbx_description
1 polymer ?
#
loop_
_entity_poly.entity_id
_entity_poly.type
_entity_poly.pdbx_seq_one_letter_code
_entity_poly.pdbx_strand_id
1 'polypeptide(L)'
;MRHYYTADQIRAAEAPVLAALPDGALMRRAASGLATAVAAELRRRAGGVAGRVVCAVVGSGDNGGDALWAATFLRRRGVAAYAVLLNPGRTHAKALAAFRAAGGRVVGGGDVGVPDGTDLVIDGVVGISGTGPLRPAAAAIFAAVGQSGVPVVAVDIPSGIDVHTGAIAGPAARAGLTVTFGGLKPVHALADCGRVELVDIGLELPQTDLLGLDATDVAARWPLPGPRDDKYTQGVVGVLAGSAAYPGAAILCTGAAVAATSGMVRYAGPAAAEVVSHWPEVVAAPSAAEAGRVQAWVVGPGLGTDEAAFSALTFALSSDLPVIVDADALTMLARHPHLVSARAAPTVLTPHAGEYERFELGPVGDDR
;
A
#
# COMPACT_ATOMS: atom_id res chain seq x y z
N MET A 1 -4.25 10.40 10.27
CA MET A 1 -4.67 9.95 8.92
C MET A 1 -3.70 10.45 7.88
N ARG A 2 -3.36 9.62 6.92
CA ARG A 2 -2.55 10.00 5.75
C ARG A 2 -3.47 10.52 4.66
N HIS A 3 -3.08 11.62 4.03
CA HIS A 3 -3.79 12.23 2.93
C HIS A 3 -3.07 11.88 1.62
N TYR A 4 -3.83 11.47 0.61
CA TYR A 4 -3.31 11.14 -0.71
C TYR A 4 -3.88 12.09 -1.75
N TYR A 5 -3.08 12.41 -2.76
CA TYR A 5 -3.42 13.40 -3.77
C TYR A 5 -3.19 12.85 -5.17
N THR A 6 -4.12 13.10 -6.05
CA THR A 6 -3.94 12.73 -7.46
C THR A 6 -2.77 13.50 -8.08
N ALA A 7 -2.22 12.98 -9.18
CA ALA A 7 -1.17 13.67 -9.92
C ALA A 7 -1.57 15.09 -10.33
N ASP A 8 -2.85 15.30 -10.67
CA ASP A 8 -3.36 16.61 -11.07
C ASP A 8 -3.47 17.58 -9.89
N GLN A 9 -3.86 17.11 -8.71
CA GLN A 9 -3.85 17.92 -7.48
C GLN A 9 -2.44 18.37 -7.12
N ILE A 10 -1.44 17.47 -7.24
CA ILE A 10 -0.03 17.84 -7.01
C ILE A 10 0.43 18.88 -8.02
N ARG A 11 0.20 18.66 -9.33
CA ARG A 11 0.57 19.64 -10.37
C ARG A 11 -0.10 21.01 -10.17
N ALA A 12 -1.37 21.01 -9.77
CA ALA A 12 -2.09 22.24 -9.46
C ALA A 12 -1.48 23.00 -8.27
N ALA A 13 -1.05 22.27 -7.24
CA ALA A 13 -0.36 22.86 -6.08
C ALA A 13 1.07 23.33 -6.40
N GLU A 14 1.76 22.69 -7.32
CA GLU A 14 3.09 23.12 -7.79
C GLU A 14 3.06 24.41 -8.62
N ALA A 15 2.02 24.62 -9.41
CA ALA A 15 1.94 25.72 -10.38
C ALA A 15 2.18 27.11 -9.75
N PRO A 16 1.53 27.53 -8.64
CA PRO A 16 1.79 28.82 -8.02
C PRO A 16 3.21 28.92 -7.43
N VAL A 17 3.76 27.84 -6.91
CA VAL A 17 5.12 27.80 -6.35
C VAL A 17 6.16 27.94 -7.46
N LEU A 18 5.95 27.26 -8.60
CA LEU A 18 6.81 27.37 -9.78
C LEU A 18 6.80 28.78 -10.37
N ALA A 19 5.64 29.45 -10.36
CA ALA A 19 5.53 30.84 -10.82
C ALA A 19 6.23 31.85 -9.90
N ALA A 20 6.30 31.56 -8.60
CA ALA A 20 6.89 32.46 -7.59
C ALA A 20 8.39 32.25 -7.39
N LEU A 21 8.92 31.07 -7.67
CA LEU A 21 10.31 30.73 -7.40
C LEU A 21 11.20 30.87 -8.65
N PRO A 22 12.51 31.13 -8.45
CA PRO A 22 13.49 31.04 -9.54
C PRO A 22 13.48 29.66 -10.21
N ASP A 23 13.69 29.64 -11.53
CA ASP A 23 13.71 28.42 -12.35
C ASP A 23 14.57 27.30 -11.73
N GLY A 24 13.98 26.11 -11.63
CA GLY A 24 14.58 24.93 -11.05
C GLY A 24 14.74 24.94 -9.52
N ALA A 25 14.23 25.95 -8.81
CA ALA A 25 14.35 26.00 -7.36
C ALA A 25 13.56 24.88 -6.68
N LEU A 26 12.33 24.60 -7.15
CA LEU A 26 11.48 23.52 -6.62
C LEU A 26 12.14 22.15 -6.83
N MET A 27 12.63 21.87 -8.03
CA MET A 27 13.39 20.65 -8.36
C MET A 27 14.62 20.49 -7.45
N ARG A 28 15.35 21.56 -7.16
CA ARG A 28 16.50 21.47 -6.25
C ARG A 28 16.11 21.21 -4.79
N ARG A 29 14.93 21.67 -4.35
CA ARG A 29 14.37 21.28 -3.02
C ARG A 29 14.08 19.79 -2.98
N ALA A 30 13.36 19.27 -3.97
CA ALA A 30 13.05 17.84 -4.11
C ALA A 30 14.34 16.99 -4.14
N ALA A 31 15.28 17.34 -5.01
CA ALA A 31 16.55 16.65 -5.14
C ALA A 31 17.43 16.72 -3.86
N SER A 32 17.36 17.80 -3.09
CA SER A 32 18.05 17.90 -1.79
C SER A 32 17.50 16.94 -0.77
N GLY A 33 16.17 16.81 -0.70
CA GLY A 33 15.46 15.80 0.11
C GLY A 33 15.85 14.38 -0.31
N LEU A 34 15.78 14.09 -1.60
CA LEU A 34 16.19 12.81 -2.17
C LEU A 34 17.66 12.46 -1.81
N ALA A 35 18.58 13.41 -2.00
CA ALA A 35 19.99 13.19 -1.64
C ALA A 35 20.20 12.93 -0.15
N THR A 36 19.34 13.52 0.70
CA THR A 36 19.40 13.31 2.15
C THR A 36 18.89 11.92 2.51
N ALA A 37 17.78 11.48 1.92
CA ALA A 37 17.23 10.14 2.11
C ALA A 37 18.19 9.05 1.60
N VAL A 38 18.78 9.24 0.40
CA VAL A 38 19.81 8.33 -0.14
C VAL A 38 21.04 8.27 0.78
N ALA A 39 21.50 9.39 1.31
CA ALA A 39 22.63 9.40 2.23
C ALA A 39 22.30 8.70 3.55
N ALA A 40 21.07 8.81 4.06
CA ALA A 40 20.60 8.07 5.22
C ALA A 40 20.55 6.57 4.95
N GLU A 41 20.05 6.16 3.78
CA GLU A 41 20.00 4.76 3.36
C GLU A 41 21.41 4.13 3.20
N LEU A 42 22.36 4.88 2.64
CA LEU A 42 23.77 4.47 2.56
C LEU A 42 24.38 4.27 3.96
N ARG A 43 24.14 5.21 4.92
CA ARG A 43 24.60 5.02 6.30
C ARG A 43 24.01 3.79 6.95
N ARG A 44 22.71 3.57 6.77
CA ARG A 44 21.99 2.44 7.35
C ARG A 44 22.51 1.10 6.83
N ARG A 45 22.82 0.99 5.53
CA ARG A 45 23.23 -0.26 4.88
C ARG A 45 24.73 -0.49 4.92
N ALA A 46 25.50 0.55 4.74
CA ALA A 46 26.95 0.47 4.48
C ALA A 46 27.80 1.25 5.49
N GLY A 47 27.21 1.76 6.57
CA GLY A 47 27.90 2.43 7.66
C GLY A 47 28.46 3.81 7.34
N GLY A 48 28.34 4.31 6.10
CA GLY A 48 28.88 5.60 5.71
C GLY A 48 28.34 6.12 4.38
N VAL A 49 28.74 7.34 4.01
CA VAL A 49 28.33 7.99 2.75
C VAL A 49 29.53 8.24 1.84
N ALA A 50 30.60 8.79 2.39
CA ALA A 50 31.82 9.06 1.61
C ALA A 50 32.47 7.75 1.13
N GLY A 51 32.95 7.75 -0.10
CA GLY A 51 33.55 6.56 -0.73
C GLY A 51 32.55 5.55 -1.29
N ARG A 52 31.24 5.76 -1.07
CA ARG A 52 30.19 4.90 -1.65
C ARG A 52 29.94 5.20 -3.12
N VAL A 53 29.42 4.22 -3.84
CA VAL A 53 29.09 4.30 -5.27
C VAL A 53 27.58 4.30 -5.45
N VAL A 54 27.07 5.34 -6.12
CA VAL A 54 25.63 5.47 -6.46
C VAL A 54 25.50 5.59 -7.97
N CYS A 55 24.56 4.86 -8.55
CA CYS A 55 24.22 4.97 -9.96
C CYS A 55 22.77 5.44 -10.12
N ALA A 56 22.55 6.55 -10.83
CA ALA A 56 21.23 7.04 -11.22
C ALA A 56 20.84 6.49 -12.60
N VAL A 57 19.69 5.83 -12.71
CA VAL A 57 19.06 5.49 -13.99
C VAL A 57 18.12 6.64 -14.35
N VAL A 58 18.43 7.32 -15.43
CA VAL A 58 17.89 8.67 -15.72
C VAL A 58 16.98 8.64 -16.94
N GLY A 59 15.72 9.01 -16.73
CA GLY A 59 14.72 9.22 -17.76
C GLY A 59 14.77 10.62 -18.39
N SER A 60 13.80 10.90 -19.24
CA SER A 60 13.74 12.15 -20.04
C SER A 60 13.00 13.30 -19.34
N GLY A 61 12.30 13.05 -18.22
CA GLY A 61 11.46 14.04 -17.54
C GLY A 61 12.13 14.65 -16.31
N ASP A 62 11.30 15.33 -15.53
CA ASP A 62 11.70 16.00 -14.28
C ASP A 62 12.27 15.03 -13.25
N ASN A 63 11.73 13.81 -13.17
CA ASN A 63 12.26 12.73 -12.31
C ASN A 63 13.74 12.43 -12.60
N GLY A 64 14.13 12.42 -13.89
CA GLY A 64 15.53 12.30 -14.29
C GLY A 64 16.37 13.52 -13.87
N GLY A 65 15.75 14.70 -13.89
CA GLY A 65 16.34 15.94 -13.38
C GLY A 65 16.60 15.86 -11.87
N ASP A 66 15.61 15.42 -11.09
CA ASP A 66 15.72 15.24 -9.64
C ASP A 66 16.82 14.23 -9.29
N ALA A 67 16.88 13.09 -9.99
CA ALA A 67 17.91 12.08 -9.79
C ALA A 67 19.33 12.63 -10.07
N LEU A 68 19.51 13.39 -11.14
CA LEU A 68 20.80 14.02 -11.47
C LEU A 68 21.22 15.09 -10.47
N TRP A 69 20.28 15.94 -10.01
CA TRP A 69 20.57 16.91 -8.96
C TRP A 69 20.89 16.25 -7.63
N ALA A 70 20.14 15.20 -7.25
CA ALA A 70 20.44 14.43 -6.04
C ALA A 70 21.83 13.79 -6.11
N ALA A 71 22.16 13.16 -7.24
CA ALA A 71 23.49 12.62 -7.48
C ALA A 71 24.60 13.70 -7.42
N THR A 72 24.30 14.92 -7.89
CA THR A 72 25.19 16.09 -7.76
C THR A 72 25.42 16.45 -6.30
N PHE A 73 24.39 16.47 -5.47
CA PHE A 73 24.53 16.77 -4.03
C PHE A 73 25.24 15.64 -3.29
N LEU A 74 25.04 14.39 -3.67
CA LEU A 74 25.78 13.25 -3.12
C LEU A 74 27.27 13.30 -3.49
N ARG A 75 27.63 13.74 -4.69
CA ARG A 75 29.03 13.97 -5.09
C ARG A 75 29.74 14.91 -4.13
N ARG A 76 29.08 16.00 -3.72
CA ARG A 76 29.61 16.97 -2.75
C ARG A 76 29.77 16.38 -1.34
N ARG A 77 29.13 15.24 -1.07
CA ARG A 77 29.26 14.49 0.19
C ARG A 77 30.27 13.33 0.08
N GLY A 78 31.07 13.28 -1.00
CA GLY A 78 32.12 12.28 -1.21
C GLY A 78 31.66 10.96 -1.83
N VAL A 79 30.43 10.90 -2.38
CA VAL A 79 29.92 9.71 -3.10
C VAL A 79 30.50 9.67 -4.53
N ALA A 80 30.92 8.51 -5.01
CA ALA A 80 31.21 8.29 -6.42
C ALA A 80 29.85 8.11 -7.16
N ALA A 81 29.46 9.09 -7.98
CA ALA A 81 28.16 9.09 -8.63
C ALA A 81 28.28 8.85 -10.13
N TYR A 82 27.50 7.91 -10.60
CA TYR A 82 27.32 7.54 -12.00
C TYR A 82 25.90 7.81 -12.46
N ALA A 83 25.71 7.99 -13.77
CA ALA A 83 24.39 8.12 -14.37
C ALA A 83 24.31 7.32 -15.67
N VAL A 84 23.29 6.49 -15.80
CA VAL A 84 22.89 5.82 -17.04
C VAL A 84 21.77 6.64 -17.67
N LEU A 85 22.01 7.23 -18.82
CA LEU A 85 21.04 8.05 -19.53
C LEU A 85 20.26 7.20 -20.54
N LEU A 86 18.96 6.96 -20.26
CA LEU A 86 18.11 6.17 -21.17
C LEU A 86 17.80 6.90 -22.48
N ASN A 87 17.82 8.21 -22.46
CA ASN A 87 17.67 9.05 -23.66
C ASN A 87 18.53 10.31 -23.53
N PRO A 88 19.82 10.25 -23.96
CA PRO A 88 20.75 11.37 -23.80
C PRO A 88 20.27 12.69 -24.43
N GLY A 89 19.57 12.62 -25.55
CA GLY A 89 19.07 13.80 -26.26
C GLY A 89 17.88 14.49 -25.60
N ARG A 90 17.24 13.84 -24.62
CA ARG A 90 16.07 14.37 -23.89
C ARG A 90 16.29 14.44 -22.38
N THR A 91 17.53 14.25 -21.93
CA THR A 91 17.89 14.39 -20.51
C THR A 91 17.84 15.85 -20.09
N HIS A 92 17.43 16.13 -18.85
CA HIS A 92 17.33 17.48 -18.30
C HIS A 92 18.70 18.19 -18.34
N ALA A 93 18.86 19.13 -19.28
CA ALA A 93 20.16 19.68 -19.64
C ALA A 93 20.91 20.38 -18.49
N LYS A 94 20.21 21.24 -17.71
CA LYS A 94 20.81 21.96 -16.57
C LYS A 94 21.27 20.98 -15.46
N ALA A 95 20.49 19.94 -15.16
CA ALA A 95 20.85 18.95 -14.16
C ALA A 95 22.04 18.10 -14.59
N LEU A 96 22.08 17.69 -15.87
CA LEU A 96 23.21 16.94 -16.43
C LEU A 96 24.51 17.75 -16.44
N ALA A 97 24.44 19.04 -16.81
CA ALA A 97 25.59 19.94 -16.78
C ALA A 97 26.14 20.10 -15.35
N ALA A 98 25.26 20.31 -14.36
CA ALA A 98 25.64 20.41 -12.93
C ALA A 98 26.24 19.10 -12.40
N PHE A 99 25.67 17.96 -12.79
CA PHE A 99 26.17 16.64 -12.42
C PHE A 99 27.60 16.40 -12.93
N ARG A 100 27.85 16.71 -14.22
CA ARG A 100 29.19 16.61 -14.82
C ARG A 100 30.20 17.59 -14.17
N ALA A 101 29.79 18.83 -13.93
CA ALA A 101 30.61 19.83 -13.26
C ALA A 101 31.03 19.44 -11.83
N ALA A 102 30.16 18.67 -11.13
CA ALA A 102 30.48 18.11 -9.82
C ALA A 102 31.36 16.85 -9.87
N GLY A 103 31.80 16.42 -11.05
CA GLY A 103 32.63 15.23 -11.26
C GLY A 103 31.80 13.92 -11.32
N GLY A 104 30.50 14.01 -11.58
CA GLY A 104 29.66 12.86 -11.89
C GLY A 104 29.99 12.27 -13.26
N ARG A 105 29.92 10.96 -13.40
CA ARG A 105 30.29 10.22 -14.62
C ARG A 105 29.04 9.64 -15.29
N VAL A 106 28.91 9.91 -16.58
CA VAL A 106 27.88 9.28 -17.41
C VAL A 106 28.44 7.96 -17.95
N VAL A 107 27.70 6.88 -17.73
CA VAL A 107 28.00 5.55 -18.29
C VAL A 107 27.14 5.35 -19.52
N GLY A 108 27.72 4.89 -20.61
CA GLY A 108 27.00 4.66 -21.86
C GLY A 108 27.88 4.12 -22.96
N GLY A 109 27.26 3.36 -23.87
CA GLY A 109 27.89 2.75 -25.03
C GLY A 109 28.03 1.23 -24.90
N GLY A 110 27.12 0.47 -25.49
CA GLY A 110 27.25 -0.98 -25.72
C GLY A 110 26.74 -1.89 -24.60
N ASP A 111 27.32 -1.86 -23.42
CA ASP A 111 26.80 -2.58 -22.24
C ASP A 111 26.14 -1.59 -21.29
N VAL A 112 24.81 -1.43 -21.43
CA VAL A 112 24.00 -0.51 -20.61
C VAL A 112 23.70 -1.21 -19.29
N GLY A 113 24.66 -1.18 -18.36
CA GLY A 113 24.53 -1.75 -17.02
C GLY A 113 24.85 -0.72 -15.93
N VAL A 114 24.46 -1.04 -14.73
CA VAL A 114 24.91 -0.34 -13.52
C VAL A 114 26.37 -0.76 -13.26
N PRO A 115 27.30 0.18 -12.97
CA PRO A 115 28.70 -0.16 -12.73
C PRO A 115 28.89 -1.18 -11.59
N ASP A 116 29.86 -2.08 -11.73
CA ASP A 116 30.23 -2.99 -10.67
C ASP A 116 30.62 -2.24 -9.39
N GLY A 117 30.28 -2.80 -8.25
CA GLY A 117 30.53 -2.20 -6.95
C GLY A 117 29.57 -1.04 -6.61
N THR A 118 28.48 -0.87 -7.35
CA THR A 118 27.42 0.09 -6.97
C THR A 118 26.75 -0.32 -5.66
N ASP A 119 26.77 0.59 -4.70
CA ASP A 119 26.15 0.38 -3.37
C ASP A 119 24.63 0.66 -3.39
N LEU A 120 24.16 1.53 -4.30
CA LEU A 120 22.76 1.92 -4.40
C LEU A 120 22.41 2.48 -5.79
N VAL A 121 21.22 2.14 -6.28
CA VAL A 121 20.66 2.69 -7.53
C VAL A 121 19.55 3.68 -7.21
N ILE A 122 19.55 4.82 -7.92
CA ILE A 122 18.45 5.78 -7.93
C ILE A 122 17.62 5.55 -9.20
N ASP A 123 16.35 5.22 -9.04
CA ASP A 123 15.37 5.12 -10.11
C ASP A 123 14.77 6.50 -10.41
N GLY A 124 15.31 7.20 -11.38
CA GLY A 124 14.81 8.50 -11.88
C GLY A 124 14.23 8.38 -13.29
N VAL A 125 13.59 7.24 -13.64
CA VAL A 125 13.11 7.00 -15.01
C VAL A 125 11.78 7.68 -15.26
N VAL A 126 10.78 7.43 -14.39
CA VAL A 126 9.42 7.93 -14.57
C VAL A 126 8.85 8.38 -13.21
N GLY A 127 8.20 9.56 -13.18
CA GLY A 127 7.43 10.07 -12.04
C GLY A 127 5.93 10.10 -12.35
N ILE A 128 5.20 11.04 -11.74
CA ILE A 128 3.73 11.17 -11.82
C ILE A 128 3.15 11.30 -13.25
N SER A 129 3.99 11.51 -14.25
CA SER A 129 3.56 11.59 -15.67
C SER A 129 3.68 10.25 -16.40
N GLY A 130 4.19 9.22 -15.75
CA GLY A 130 4.45 7.94 -16.37
C GLY A 130 3.25 7.01 -16.28
N THR A 131 2.98 6.36 -17.40
CA THR A 131 1.97 5.31 -17.50
C THR A 131 2.56 4.06 -18.14
N GLY A 132 2.12 2.90 -17.68
CA GLY A 132 2.52 1.61 -18.25
C GLY A 132 3.91 1.11 -17.84
N PRO A 133 4.32 -0.04 -18.37
CA PRO A 133 5.52 -0.76 -17.96
C PRO A 133 6.80 -0.05 -18.39
N LEU A 134 7.92 -0.42 -17.77
CA LEU A 134 9.25 0.01 -18.20
C LEU A 134 9.51 -0.37 -19.65
N ARG A 135 10.11 0.56 -20.40
CA ARG A 135 10.62 0.30 -21.75
C ARG A 135 11.79 -0.70 -21.70
N PRO A 136 12.08 -1.44 -22.78
CA PRO A 136 13.04 -2.55 -22.77
C PRO A 136 14.40 -2.23 -22.17
N ALA A 137 14.98 -1.06 -22.48
CA ALA A 137 16.28 -0.67 -21.94
C ALA A 137 16.27 -0.51 -20.41
N ALA A 138 15.25 0.19 -19.86
CA ALA A 138 15.10 0.34 -18.43
C ALA A 138 14.76 -1.01 -17.76
N ALA A 139 13.89 -1.81 -18.38
CA ALA A 139 13.52 -3.13 -17.89
C ALA A 139 14.75 -4.05 -17.74
N ALA A 140 15.65 -4.07 -18.73
CA ALA A 140 16.87 -4.86 -18.68
C ALA A 140 17.77 -4.41 -17.52
N ILE A 141 17.93 -3.10 -17.31
CA ILE A 141 18.75 -2.55 -16.21
C ILE A 141 18.16 -2.98 -14.86
N PHE A 142 16.86 -2.76 -14.63
CA PHE A 142 16.25 -3.10 -13.34
C PHE A 142 16.15 -4.61 -13.10
N ALA A 143 16.05 -5.42 -14.16
CA ALA A 143 16.18 -6.87 -14.04
C ALA A 143 17.57 -7.28 -13.54
N ALA A 144 18.63 -6.71 -14.11
CA ALA A 144 20.01 -6.95 -13.68
C ALA A 144 20.27 -6.44 -12.25
N VAL A 145 19.76 -5.24 -11.91
CA VAL A 145 19.82 -4.69 -10.54
C VAL A 145 19.13 -5.62 -9.55
N GLY A 146 17.94 -6.12 -9.88
CA GLY A 146 17.21 -7.08 -9.05
C GLY A 146 17.97 -8.39 -8.81
N GLN A 147 18.68 -8.90 -9.83
CA GLN A 147 19.51 -10.09 -9.72
C GLN A 147 20.76 -9.85 -8.86
N SER A 148 21.35 -8.67 -8.93
CA SER A 148 22.56 -8.32 -8.15
C SER A 148 22.25 -8.01 -6.68
N GLY A 149 20.98 -7.82 -6.30
CA GLY A 149 20.57 -7.45 -4.95
C GLY A 149 20.94 -6.02 -4.54
N VAL A 150 21.38 -5.18 -5.47
CA VAL A 150 21.68 -3.76 -5.20
C VAL A 150 20.37 -3.02 -4.86
N PRO A 151 20.32 -2.30 -3.72
CA PRO A 151 19.11 -1.59 -3.31
C PRO A 151 18.76 -0.46 -4.27
N VAL A 152 17.45 -0.29 -4.49
CA VAL A 152 16.91 0.79 -5.32
C VAL A 152 16.18 1.80 -4.44
N VAL A 153 16.44 3.07 -4.68
CA VAL A 153 15.66 4.22 -4.19
C VAL A 153 14.92 4.85 -5.36
N ALA A 154 13.61 4.80 -5.33
CA ALA A 154 12.79 5.41 -6.37
C ALA A 154 12.57 6.90 -6.12
N VAL A 155 12.59 7.67 -7.19
CA VAL A 155 12.25 9.09 -7.21
C VAL A 155 10.76 9.22 -7.48
N ASP A 156 10.05 9.74 -6.53
CA ASP A 156 8.61 9.99 -6.53
C ASP A 156 7.76 8.71 -6.51
N ILE A 157 7.90 7.82 -7.47
CA ILE A 157 7.25 6.51 -7.55
C ILE A 157 8.22 5.48 -8.17
N PRO A 158 8.09 4.18 -7.86
CA PRO A 158 8.84 3.15 -8.58
C PRO A 158 8.40 3.12 -10.05
N SER A 159 9.36 3.21 -10.95
CA SER A 159 9.07 3.30 -12.39
C SER A 159 8.44 2.01 -12.92
N GLY A 160 7.38 2.14 -13.70
CA GLY A 160 6.61 1.01 -14.27
C GLY A 160 5.37 0.64 -13.46
N ILE A 161 5.07 1.37 -12.38
CA ILE A 161 3.83 1.25 -11.60
C ILE A 161 2.92 2.43 -11.96
N ASP A 162 1.63 2.18 -12.10
CA ASP A 162 0.65 3.23 -12.37
C ASP A 162 0.41 4.10 -11.12
N VAL A 163 0.49 5.42 -11.28
CA VAL A 163 0.43 6.37 -10.17
C VAL A 163 -0.95 6.45 -9.49
N HIS A 164 -2.01 6.12 -10.21
CA HIS A 164 -3.39 6.23 -9.73
C HIS A 164 -3.90 4.93 -9.13
N THR A 165 -3.57 3.81 -9.76
CA THR A 165 -4.15 2.50 -9.44
C THR A 165 -3.18 1.55 -8.74
N GLY A 166 -1.88 1.84 -8.78
CA GLY A 166 -0.84 0.92 -8.31
C GLY A 166 -0.67 -0.31 -9.20
N ALA A 167 -1.34 -0.36 -10.36
CA ALA A 167 -1.27 -1.50 -11.27
C ALA A 167 0.13 -1.66 -11.88
N ILE A 168 0.54 -2.91 -12.05
CA ILE A 168 1.81 -3.30 -12.69
C ILE A 168 1.47 -4.10 -13.95
N ALA A 169 1.49 -3.43 -15.10
CA ALA A 169 1.14 -4.04 -16.39
C ALA A 169 2.29 -4.79 -17.07
N GLY A 170 3.49 -4.78 -16.48
CA GLY A 170 4.68 -5.43 -17.05
C GLY A 170 5.93 -5.14 -16.20
N PRO A 171 7.14 -5.09 -16.80
CA PRO A 171 8.36 -4.80 -16.04
C PRO A 171 8.28 -3.49 -15.27
N ALA A 172 8.63 -3.53 -13.98
CA ALA A 172 8.67 -2.38 -13.08
C ALA A 172 9.91 -2.43 -12.18
N ALA A 173 10.36 -1.28 -11.68
CA ALA A 173 11.42 -1.19 -10.70
C ALA A 173 10.90 -1.65 -9.32
N ARG A 174 11.72 -2.42 -8.60
CA ARG A 174 11.45 -2.78 -7.21
C ARG A 174 12.27 -1.89 -6.29
N ALA A 175 11.62 -0.99 -5.59
CA ALA A 175 12.28 -0.04 -4.70
C ALA A 175 12.17 -0.49 -3.22
N GLY A 176 13.27 -0.45 -2.49
CA GLY A 176 13.25 -0.62 -1.03
C GLY A 176 12.92 0.69 -0.29
N LEU A 177 13.05 1.81 -0.97
CA LEU A 177 12.70 3.15 -0.50
C LEU A 177 12.17 3.96 -1.69
N THR A 178 11.08 4.66 -1.49
CA THR A 178 10.56 5.68 -2.41
C THR A 178 10.58 7.02 -1.72
N VAL A 179 11.18 8.01 -2.37
CA VAL A 179 11.20 9.40 -1.89
C VAL A 179 10.27 10.22 -2.76
N THR A 180 9.16 10.66 -2.19
CA THR A 180 8.12 11.42 -2.88
C THR A 180 8.07 12.87 -2.40
N PHE A 181 7.51 13.77 -3.20
CA PHE A 181 7.60 15.20 -2.98
C PHE A 181 6.22 15.84 -2.86
N GLY A 182 6.11 16.79 -1.92
CA GLY A 182 4.93 17.61 -1.69
C GLY A 182 3.76 16.87 -1.08
N GLY A 183 3.30 15.77 -1.66
CA GLY A 183 2.19 14.97 -1.16
C GLY A 183 2.29 13.49 -1.54
N LEU A 184 1.66 12.62 -0.75
CA LEU A 184 1.54 11.20 -1.07
C LEU A 184 0.55 11.04 -2.24
N LYS A 185 0.80 10.07 -3.13
CA LYS A 185 -0.07 9.71 -4.25
C LYS A 185 -0.76 8.36 -3.95
N PRO A 186 -1.89 8.02 -4.59
CA PRO A 186 -2.60 6.75 -4.37
C PRO A 186 -1.70 5.51 -4.49
N VAL A 187 -0.78 5.49 -5.42
CA VAL A 187 0.20 4.39 -5.60
C VAL A 187 0.95 4.04 -4.31
N HIS A 188 1.24 5.02 -3.44
CA HIS A 188 1.97 4.79 -2.18
C HIS A 188 1.13 4.03 -1.13
N ALA A 189 -0.18 3.90 -1.34
CA ALA A 189 -1.07 3.07 -0.53
C ALA A 189 -1.43 1.76 -1.24
N LEU A 190 -1.43 1.75 -2.59
CA LEU A 190 -2.01 0.68 -3.40
C LEU A 190 -0.96 -0.32 -3.93
N ALA A 191 0.34 0.07 -3.96
CA ALA A 191 1.42 -0.76 -4.48
C ALA A 191 2.58 -0.90 -3.49
N ASP A 192 3.43 -1.91 -3.73
CA ASP A 192 4.69 -2.03 -3.01
C ASP A 192 5.70 -0.99 -3.51
N CYS A 193 5.74 0.14 -2.81
CA CYS A 193 6.70 1.22 -3.02
C CYS A 193 7.91 1.14 -2.05
N GLY A 194 8.04 0.06 -1.28
CA GLY A 194 8.98 -0.02 -0.17
C GLY A 194 8.64 0.97 0.95
N ARG A 195 9.64 1.40 1.72
CA ARG A 195 9.45 2.49 2.68
C ARG A 195 9.24 3.80 1.93
N VAL A 196 8.17 4.52 2.21
CA VAL A 196 7.88 5.82 1.57
C VAL A 196 8.31 6.96 2.50
N GLU A 197 9.15 7.86 1.99
CA GLU A 197 9.56 9.11 2.64
C GLU A 197 8.99 10.31 1.87
N LEU A 198 8.16 11.11 2.54
CA LEU A 198 7.62 12.35 2.00
C LEU A 198 8.57 13.51 2.32
N VAL A 199 9.00 14.20 1.28
CA VAL A 199 9.77 15.44 1.39
C VAL A 199 8.85 16.63 1.19
N ASP A 200 8.75 17.49 2.18
CA ASP A 200 8.09 18.77 2.05
C ASP A 200 8.89 19.70 1.14
N ILE A 201 8.25 20.14 0.07
CA ILE A 201 8.82 21.09 -0.89
C ILE A 201 8.12 22.46 -0.86
N GLY A 202 7.22 22.66 0.11
CA GLY A 202 6.50 23.91 0.36
C GLY A 202 5.27 24.09 -0.52
N LEU A 203 4.49 23.01 -0.75
CA LEU A 203 3.22 23.06 -1.45
C LEU A 203 2.06 23.32 -0.49
N GLU A 204 1.12 24.15 -0.88
CA GLU A 204 -0.20 24.25 -0.27
C GLU A 204 -1.14 23.25 -0.93
N LEU A 205 -1.43 22.16 -0.22
CA LEU A 205 -2.25 21.07 -0.74
C LEU A 205 -3.74 21.32 -0.44
N PRO A 206 -4.64 20.98 -1.38
CA PRO A 206 -6.09 21.10 -1.16
C PRO A 206 -6.57 20.06 -0.12
N GLN A 207 -7.82 20.19 0.30
CA GLN A 207 -8.49 19.08 0.98
C GLN A 207 -8.67 17.91 0.02
N THR A 208 -8.59 16.70 0.55
CA THR A 208 -8.76 15.46 -0.22
C THR A 208 -9.62 14.47 0.55
N ASP A 209 -10.43 13.71 -0.18
CA ASP A 209 -11.22 12.59 0.34
C ASP A 209 -10.46 11.25 0.25
N LEU A 210 -9.26 11.25 -0.37
CA LEU A 210 -8.40 10.08 -0.42
C LEU A 210 -7.60 9.97 0.89
N LEU A 211 -8.08 9.15 1.78
CA LEU A 211 -7.56 9.01 3.14
C LEU A 211 -7.08 7.59 3.40
N GLY A 212 -6.00 7.46 4.16
CA GLY A 212 -5.53 6.19 4.71
C GLY A 212 -5.32 6.27 6.22
N LEU A 213 -5.68 5.21 6.92
CA LEU A 213 -5.39 5.10 8.35
C LEU A 213 -3.90 4.80 8.57
N ASP A 214 -3.28 5.46 9.53
CA ASP A 214 -1.98 5.08 10.05
C ASP A 214 -2.11 4.33 11.40
N ALA A 215 -0.99 3.84 11.91
CA ALA A 215 -0.99 3.08 13.17
C ALA A 215 -1.54 3.91 14.34
N THR A 216 -1.34 5.22 14.35
CA THR A 216 -1.84 6.11 15.40
C THR A 216 -3.37 6.24 15.31
N ASP A 217 -3.90 6.33 14.11
CA ASP A 217 -5.36 6.38 13.87
C ASP A 217 -6.04 5.09 14.30
N VAL A 218 -5.40 3.95 14.00
CA VAL A 218 -5.90 2.63 14.43
C VAL A 218 -5.82 2.53 15.94
N ALA A 219 -4.68 2.87 16.55
CA ALA A 219 -4.50 2.81 18.00
C ALA A 219 -5.50 3.68 18.75
N ALA A 220 -5.82 4.88 18.23
CA ALA A 220 -6.81 5.77 18.83
C ALA A 220 -8.25 5.22 18.80
N ARG A 221 -8.52 4.28 17.89
CA ARG A 221 -9.84 3.63 17.72
C ARG A 221 -9.90 2.22 18.29
N TRP A 222 -8.73 1.66 18.63
CA TRP A 222 -8.66 0.29 19.15
C TRP A 222 -9.24 0.23 20.55
N PRO A 223 -10.24 -0.63 20.81
CA PRO A 223 -10.95 -0.69 22.11
C PRO A 223 -10.09 -1.42 23.16
N LEU A 224 -9.19 -0.71 23.81
CA LEU A 224 -8.43 -1.27 24.93
C LEU A 224 -9.29 -1.29 26.20
N PRO A 225 -9.35 -2.42 26.93
CA PRO A 225 -10.12 -2.52 28.17
C PRO A 225 -9.61 -1.59 29.27
N GLY A 226 -10.50 -0.82 29.85
CA GLY A 226 -10.24 -0.02 31.03
C GLY A 226 -10.55 -0.75 32.35
N PRO A 227 -10.19 -0.17 33.52
CA PRO A 227 -10.37 -0.84 34.83
C PRO A 227 -11.83 -1.11 35.23
N ARG A 228 -12.79 -0.49 34.56
CA ARG A 228 -14.24 -0.65 34.83
C ARG A 228 -14.98 -1.34 33.69
N ASP A 229 -14.27 -1.80 32.66
CA ASP A 229 -14.89 -2.49 31.57
C ASP A 229 -15.19 -3.95 31.91
N ASP A 230 -16.28 -4.43 31.34
CA ASP A 230 -16.66 -5.84 31.34
C ASP A 230 -16.82 -6.35 29.90
N LYS A 231 -17.17 -7.62 29.78
CA LYS A 231 -17.33 -8.24 28.45
C LYS A 231 -18.39 -7.56 27.58
N TYR A 232 -19.34 -6.84 28.13
CA TYR A 232 -20.39 -6.18 27.35
C TYR A 232 -20.06 -4.73 27.03
N THR A 233 -19.29 -4.06 27.87
CA THR A 233 -18.80 -2.71 27.56
C THR A 233 -17.70 -2.73 26.49
N GLN A 234 -16.89 -3.80 26.47
CA GLN A 234 -15.89 -4.04 25.41
C GLN A 234 -16.49 -4.64 24.13
N GLY A 235 -17.68 -5.21 24.22
CA GLY A 235 -18.38 -5.82 23.09
C GLY A 235 -18.22 -7.35 23.02
N VAL A 236 -19.30 -8.00 22.65
CA VAL A 236 -19.36 -9.45 22.42
C VAL A 236 -19.58 -9.71 20.94
N VAL A 237 -18.64 -10.40 20.30
CA VAL A 237 -18.70 -10.78 18.89
C VAL A 237 -19.21 -12.21 18.77
N GLY A 238 -20.26 -12.42 17.98
CA GLY A 238 -20.74 -13.72 17.55
C GLY A 238 -20.13 -14.12 16.20
N VAL A 239 -19.67 -15.34 16.10
CA VAL A 239 -19.05 -15.89 14.89
C VAL A 239 -19.85 -17.09 14.41
N LEU A 240 -20.35 -16.99 13.17
CA LEU A 240 -21.04 -18.04 12.42
C LEU A 240 -20.16 -18.41 11.22
N ALA A 241 -19.28 -19.37 11.41
CA ALA A 241 -18.27 -19.74 10.43
C ALA A 241 -17.95 -21.23 10.51
N GLY A 242 -17.37 -21.76 9.45
CA GLY A 242 -16.97 -23.16 9.35
C GLY A 242 -18.12 -24.12 9.13
N SER A 243 -17.75 -25.27 8.65
CA SER A 243 -18.61 -26.43 8.43
C SER A 243 -17.82 -27.70 8.76
N ALA A 244 -18.45 -28.85 8.69
CA ALA A 244 -17.75 -30.12 8.83
C ALA A 244 -16.63 -30.29 7.78
N ALA A 245 -16.78 -29.69 6.60
CA ALA A 245 -15.76 -29.70 5.54
C ALA A 245 -14.64 -28.68 5.77
N TYR A 246 -14.94 -27.56 6.45
CA TYR A 246 -14.01 -26.43 6.62
C TYR A 246 -13.94 -25.94 8.09
N PRO A 247 -13.59 -26.81 9.06
CA PRO A 247 -13.50 -26.40 10.46
C PRO A 247 -12.38 -25.35 10.70
N GLY A 248 -11.34 -25.35 9.87
CA GLY A 248 -10.27 -24.37 9.93
C GLY A 248 -10.73 -22.92 9.74
N ALA A 249 -11.76 -22.70 8.92
CA ALA A 249 -12.33 -21.36 8.73
C ALA A 249 -12.98 -20.83 10.02
N ALA A 250 -13.63 -21.68 10.79
CA ALA A 250 -14.17 -21.34 12.11
C ALA A 250 -13.04 -20.92 13.07
N ILE A 251 -11.95 -21.71 13.12
CA ILE A 251 -10.81 -21.44 14.00
C ILE A 251 -10.17 -20.09 13.66
N LEU A 252 -9.91 -19.83 12.37
CA LEU A 252 -9.27 -18.58 11.91
C LEU A 252 -10.16 -17.36 12.15
N CYS A 253 -11.44 -17.45 11.80
CA CYS A 253 -12.39 -16.35 11.97
C CYS A 253 -12.58 -16.02 13.47
N THR A 254 -12.73 -17.03 14.31
CA THR A 254 -12.85 -16.85 15.76
C THR A 254 -11.57 -16.29 16.36
N GLY A 255 -10.40 -16.78 15.94
CA GLY A 255 -9.12 -16.28 16.40
C GLY A 255 -8.89 -14.81 16.03
N ALA A 256 -9.33 -14.38 14.85
CA ALA A 256 -9.29 -12.98 14.46
C ALA A 256 -10.16 -12.11 15.38
N ALA A 257 -11.35 -12.56 15.74
CA ALA A 257 -12.22 -11.86 16.69
C ALA A 257 -11.60 -11.79 18.11
N VAL A 258 -10.92 -12.84 18.56
CA VAL A 258 -10.17 -12.87 19.84
C VAL A 258 -9.02 -11.85 19.77
N ALA A 259 -8.23 -11.86 18.69
CA ALA A 259 -7.09 -10.95 18.50
C ALA A 259 -7.52 -9.48 18.38
N ALA A 260 -8.76 -9.21 17.94
CA ALA A 260 -9.32 -7.86 17.86
C ALA A 260 -9.68 -7.23 19.23
N THR A 261 -9.30 -7.85 20.33
CA THR A 261 -9.58 -7.39 21.71
C THR A 261 -11.07 -7.26 22.06
N SER A 262 -11.92 -8.10 21.47
CA SER A 262 -13.32 -8.21 21.90
C SER A 262 -13.40 -8.57 23.37
N GLY A 263 -14.41 -8.08 24.07
CA GLY A 263 -14.65 -8.41 25.49
C GLY A 263 -14.99 -9.88 25.71
N MET A 264 -15.64 -10.50 24.70
CA MET A 264 -15.90 -11.92 24.61
C MET A 264 -16.15 -12.30 23.15
N VAL A 265 -15.75 -13.49 22.77
CA VAL A 265 -16.12 -14.10 21.49
C VAL A 265 -17.04 -15.30 21.76
N ARG A 266 -18.11 -15.37 21.00
CA ARG A 266 -19.03 -16.49 20.97
C ARG A 266 -18.99 -17.11 19.58
N TYR A 267 -18.70 -18.39 19.55
CA TYR A 267 -18.81 -19.18 18.34
C TYR A 267 -20.12 -19.94 18.30
N ALA A 268 -20.77 -20.02 17.16
CA ALA A 268 -21.93 -20.90 17.00
C ALA A 268 -21.86 -21.65 15.67
N GLY A 269 -21.81 -22.96 15.76
CA GLY A 269 -21.71 -23.83 14.58
C GLY A 269 -21.10 -25.19 14.86
N PRO A 270 -20.92 -26.00 13.79
CA PRO A 270 -20.55 -27.42 13.92
C PRO A 270 -19.11 -27.66 14.37
N ALA A 271 -18.22 -26.68 14.28
CA ALA A 271 -16.80 -26.81 14.67
C ALA A 271 -16.51 -26.34 16.09
N ALA A 272 -17.49 -26.45 17.00
CA ALA A 272 -17.39 -25.96 18.39
C ALA A 272 -16.23 -26.59 19.16
N ALA A 273 -16.00 -27.88 19.02
CA ALA A 273 -14.94 -28.60 19.71
C ALA A 273 -13.56 -28.16 19.23
N GLU A 274 -13.38 -28.01 17.91
CA GLU A 274 -12.14 -27.57 17.28
C GLU A 274 -11.82 -26.11 17.66
N VAL A 275 -12.82 -25.24 17.65
CA VAL A 275 -12.66 -23.84 18.06
C VAL A 275 -12.20 -23.75 19.51
N VAL A 276 -12.88 -24.42 20.45
CA VAL A 276 -12.53 -24.39 21.88
C VAL A 276 -11.16 -25.02 22.13
N SER A 277 -10.76 -26.03 21.35
CA SER A 277 -9.44 -26.63 21.50
C SER A 277 -8.29 -25.66 21.14
N HIS A 278 -8.53 -24.69 20.26
CA HIS A 278 -7.56 -23.68 19.86
C HIS A 278 -7.71 -22.37 20.66
N TRP A 279 -8.94 -22.01 21.01
CA TRP A 279 -9.30 -20.76 21.67
C TRP A 279 -10.15 -21.06 22.90
N PRO A 280 -9.55 -21.52 24.02
CA PRO A 280 -10.31 -21.97 25.21
C PRO A 280 -11.09 -20.85 25.88
N GLU A 281 -10.79 -19.58 25.62
CA GLU A 281 -11.53 -18.42 26.10
C GLU A 281 -12.86 -18.19 25.37
N VAL A 282 -13.11 -18.88 24.27
CA VAL A 282 -14.31 -18.71 23.44
C VAL A 282 -15.47 -19.50 24.01
N VAL A 283 -16.64 -18.88 24.06
CA VAL A 283 -17.89 -19.58 24.45
C VAL A 283 -18.54 -20.15 23.19
N ALA A 284 -18.54 -21.47 23.05
CA ALA A 284 -19.09 -22.14 21.87
C ALA A 284 -20.52 -22.64 22.11
N ALA A 285 -21.35 -22.59 21.07
CA ALA A 285 -22.71 -23.10 21.03
C ALA A 285 -22.96 -23.88 19.72
N PRO A 286 -23.93 -24.82 19.70
CA PRO A 286 -24.20 -25.61 18.51
C PRO A 286 -24.92 -24.82 17.41
N SER A 287 -25.64 -23.76 17.75
CA SER A 287 -26.41 -22.96 16.79
C SER A 287 -26.41 -21.45 17.11
N ALA A 288 -26.72 -20.63 16.14
CA ALA A 288 -26.84 -19.17 16.29
C ALA A 288 -27.89 -18.79 17.37
N ALA A 289 -29.01 -19.50 17.44
CA ALA A 289 -30.06 -19.26 18.43
C ALA A 289 -29.61 -19.53 19.87
N GLU A 290 -28.65 -20.43 20.05
CA GLU A 290 -28.09 -20.79 21.34
C GLU A 290 -26.83 -20.02 21.72
N ALA A 291 -26.31 -19.20 20.81
CA ALA A 291 -25.10 -18.41 21.03
C ALA A 291 -25.21 -17.44 22.21
N GLY A 292 -26.45 -17.08 22.61
CA GLY A 292 -26.70 -16.10 23.65
C GLY A 292 -26.46 -14.66 23.17
N ARG A 293 -26.31 -13.72 24.11
CA ARG A 293 -26.21 -12.29 23.79
C ARG A 293 -24.89 -11.95 23.10
N VAL A 294 -24.99 -11.33 21.93
CA VAL A 294 -23.89 -10.71 21.19
C VAL A 294 -24.24 -9.26 20.87
N GLN A 295 -23.28 -8.50 20.37
CA GLN A 295 -23.41 -7.09 19.98
C GLN A 295 -23.01 -6.84 18.52
N ALA A 296 -22.39 -7.84 17.88
CA ALA A 296 -22.13 -7.86 16.44
C ALA A 296 -22.02 -9.32 15.98
N TRP A 297 -22.27 -9.56 14.70
CA TRP A 297 -22.09 -10.86 14.07
C TRP A 297 -21.04 -10.82 12.96
N VAL A 298 -20.29 -11.90 12.83
CA VAL A 298 -19.52 -12.25 11.65
C VAL A 298 -20.10 -13.54 11.09
N VAL A 299 -20.46 -13.57 9.81
CA VAL A 299 -21.09 -14.74 9.17
C VAL A 299 -20.46 -15.01 7.81
N GLY A 300 -20.16 -16.30 7.56
CA GLY A 300 -19.86 -16.76 6.20
C GLY A 300 -18.58 -17.57 5.98
N PRO A 301 -17.42 -17.26 6.55
CA PRO A 301 -16.19 -17.98 6.23
C PRO A 301 -16.32 -19.49 6.41
N GLY A 302 -16.24 -20.26 5.30
CA GLY A 302 -16.32 -21.72 5.30
C GLY A 302 -17.63 -22.32 5.80
N LEU A 303 -18.72 -21.54 5.78
CA LEU A 303 -20.03 -21.94 6.28
C LEU A 303 -20.72 -22.97 5.36
N GLY A 304 -20.36 -22.95 4.08
CA GLY A 304 -21.08 -23.64 3.01
C GLY A 304 -22.28 -22.83 2.51
N THR A 305 -23.07 -23.46 1.62
CA THR A 305 -24.22 -22.79 0.97
C THR A 305 -25.50 -23.64 1.06
N ASP A 306 -25.56 -24.55 2.00
CA ASP A 306 -26.72 -25.39 2.30
C ASP A 306 -27.81 -24.64 3.09
N GLU A 307 -28.89 -25.33 3.43
CA GLU A 307 -30.02 -24.77 4.15
C GLU A 307 -29.63 -24.31 5.58
N ALA A 308 -28.73 -25.04 6.25
CA ALA A 308 -28.25 -24.66 7.56
C ALA A 308 -27.41 -23.38 7.52
N ALA A 309 -26.53 -23.25 6.52
CA ALA A 309 -25.75 -22.05 6.27
C ALA A 309 -26.66 -20.83 5.94
N PHE A 310 -27.69 -21.06 5.09
CA PHE A 310 -28.66 -20.00 4.76
C PHE A 310 -29.49 -19.58 5.97
N SER A 311 -29.85 -20.51 6.85
CA SER A 311 -30.56 -20.22 8.10
C SER A 311 -29.67 -19.36 9.02
N ALA A 312 -28.38 -19.67 9.16
CA ALA A 312 -27.44 -18.90 9.96
C ALA A 312 -27.25 -17.46 9.41
N LEU A 313 -27.13 -17.32 8.10
CA LEU A 313 -27.07 -16.01 7.43
C LEU A 313 -28.34 -15.19 7.71
N THR A 314 -29.50 -15.80 7.50
CA THR A 314 -30.79 -15.14 7.71
C THR A 314 -30.97 -14.74 9.17
N PHE A 315 -30.57 -15.58 10.12
CA PHE A 315 -30.59 -15.29 11.55
C PHE A 315 -29.76 -14.05 11.88
N ALA A 316 -28.51 -13.98 11.40
CA ALA A 316 -27.65 -12.83 11.64
C ALA A 316 -28.24 -11.55 11.03
N LEU A 317 -28.69 -11.61 9.78
CA LEU A 317 -29.22 -10.47 9.04
C LEU A 317 -30.61 -10.01 9.54
N SER A 318 -31.40 -10.84 10.18
CA SER A 318 -32.68 -10.44 10.80
C SER A 318 -32.51 -9.72 12.13
N SER A 319 -31.32 -9.69 12.70
CA SER A 319 -31.03 -8.95 13.94
C SER A 319 -30.82 -7.46 13.68
N ASP A 320 -31.07 -6.60 14.67
CA ASP A 320 -30.75 -5.18 14.64
C ASP A 320 -29.27 -4.89 15.02
N LEU A 321 -28.40 -5.89 14.93
CA LEU A 321 -26.98 -5.79 15.27
C LEU A 321 -26.12 -5.52 14.03
N PRO A 322 -24.94 -4.91 14.18
CA PRO A 322 -23.95 -4.87 13.11
C PRO A 322 -23.58 -6.29 12.64
N VAL A 323 -23.44 -6.47 11.31
CA VAL A 323 -23.08 -7.76 10.70
C VAL A 323 -21.95 -7.58 9.70
N ILE A 324 -20.92 -8.42 9.78
CA ILE A 324 -19.95 -8.61 8.72
C ILE A 324 -20.33 -9.88 7.95
N VAL A 325 -20.46 -9.77 6.63
CA VAL A 325 -20.79 -10.87 5.71
C VAL A 325 -19.63 -11.13 4.78
N ASP A 326 -19.14 -12.37 4.76
CA ASP A 326 -17.95 -12.75 3.98
C ASP A 326 -18.13 -14.11 3.31
N ALA A 327 -17.33 -14.38 2.29
CA ALA A 327 -17.14 -15.70 1.67
C ALA A 327 -18.48 -16.40 1.25
N ASP A 328 -18.77 -17.59 1.78
CA ASP A 328 -19.96 -18.37 1.41
C ASP A 328 -21.26 -17.61 1.66
N ALA A 329 -21.33 -16.78 2.70
CA ALA A 329 -22.48 -15.93 2.97
C ALA A 329 -22.69 -14.87 1.88
N LEU A 330 -21.63 -14.32 1.29
CA LEU A 330 -21.73 -13.41 0.13
C LEU A 330 -22.30 -14.14 -1.09
N THR A 331 -21.89 -15.39 -1.31
CA THR A 331 -22.44 -16.23 -2.41
C THR A 331 -23.95 -16.45 -2.25
N MET A 332 -24.42 -16.67 -1.02
CA MET A 332 -25.86 -16.80 -0.74
C MET A 332 -26.57 -15.45 -0.84
N LEU A 333 -25.96 -14.39 -0.32
CA LEU A 333 -26.53 -13.05 -0.34
C LEU A 333 -26.71 -12.51 -1.77
N ALA A 334 -25.78 -12.80 -2.69
CA ALA A 334 -25.92 -12.43 -4.10
C ALA A 334 -27.18 -12.99 -4.75
N ARG A 335 -27.68 -14.16 -4.29
CA ARG A 335 -28.95 -14.77 -4.72
C ARG A 335 -30.17 -14.20 -3.98
N HIS A 336 -29.95 -13.55 -2.83
CA HIS A 336 -30.99 -13.05 -1.92
C HIS A 336 -30.70 -11.60 -1.45
N PRO A 337 -30.50 -10.63 -2.37
CA PRO A 337 -30.07 -9.27 -2.01
C PRO A 337 -31.08 -8.51 -1.15
N HIS A 338 -32.34 -8.95 -1.15
CA HIS A 338 -33.39 -8.38 -0.30
C HIS A 338 -33.09 -8.51 1.19
N LEU A 339 -32.23 -9.46 1.61
CA LEU A 339 -31.87 -9.64 3.02
C LEU A 339 -31.11 -8.46 3.62
N VAL A 340 -30.43 -7.65 2.79
CA VAL A 340 -29.70 -6.45 3.25
C VAL A 340 -30.36 -5.15 2.84
N SER A 341 -31.15 -5.12 1.76
CA SER A 341 -31.73 -3.90 1.22
C SER A 341 -32.69 -3.18 2.19
N ALA A 342 -33.30 -3.89 3.13
CA ALA A 342 -34.21 -3.36 4.12
C ALA A 342 -33.56 -3.14 5.50
N ARG A 343 -32.27 -3.45 5.67
CA ARG A 343 -31.58 -3.34 6.96
C ARG A 343 -31.22 -1.89 7.28
N ALA A 344 -31.56 -1.45 8.50
CA ALA A 344 -31.07 -0.18 9.05
C ALA A 344 -29.76 -0.34 9.84
N ALA A 345 -29.51 -1.55 10.39
CA ALA A 345 -28.28 -1.83 11.14
C ALA A 345 -27.06 -1.91 10.22
N PRO A 346 -25.87 -1.46 10.67
CA PRO A 346 -24.65 -1.50 9.90
C PRO A 346 -24.36 -2.89 9.34
N THR A 347 -24.08 -2.98 8.06
CA THR A 347 -23.73 -4.24 7.39
C THR A 347 -22.52 -4.00 6.52
N VAL A 348 -21.46 -4.79 6.75
CA VAL A 348 -20.21 -4.71 5.99
C VAL A 348 -20.06 -5.98 5.17
N LEU A 349 -19.87 -5.82 3.87
CA LEU A 349 -19.56 -6.90 2.94
C LEU A 349 -18.07 -6.85 2.60
N THR A 350 -17.41 -8.01 2.56
CA THR A 350 -15.96 -8.10 2.31
C THR A 350 -15.64 -8.94 1.07
N PRO A 351 -16.24 -8.66 -0.11
CA PRO A 351 -16.06 -9.48 -1.28
C PRO A 351 -14.66 -9.31 -1.88
N HIS A 352 -14.01 -10.41 -2.27
CA HIS A 352 -12.98 -10.36 -3.29
C HIS A 352 -13.61 -10.14 -4.68
N ALA A 353 -12.80 -9.86 -5.72
CA ALA A 353 -13.30 -9.49 -7.06
C ALA A 353 -14.33 -10.50 -7.63
N GLY A 354 -14.05 -11.80 -7.51
CA GLY A 354 -14.97 -12.84 -8.01
C GLY A 354 -16.28 -12.98 -7.21
N GLU A 355 -16.30 -12.59 -5.93
CA GLU A 355 -17.53 -12.51 -5.14
C GLU A 355 -18.32 -11.27 -5.49
N TYR A 356 -17.63 -10.13 -5.68
CA TYR A 356 -18.24 -8.87 -6.08
C TYR A 356 -18.97 -9.00 -7.43
N GLU A 357 -18.38 -9.69 -8.41
CA GLU A 357 -19.00 -9.94 -9.72
C GLU A 357 -20.35 -10.68 -9.62
N ARG A 358 -20.55 -11.51 -8.58
CA ARG A 358 -21.81 -12.24 -8.37
C ARG A 358 -22.99 -11.33 -8.01
N PHE A 359 -22.71 -10.10 -7.55
CA PHE A 359 -23.75 -9.10 -7.25
C PHE A 359 -24.22 -8.33 -8.49
N GLU A 360 -23.66 -8.60 -9.67
CA GLU A 360 -24.01 -7.93 -10.95
C GLU A 360 -23.91 -6.39 -10.90
N LEU A 361 -23.04 -5.86 -10.04
CA LEU A 361 -22.79 -4.43 -9.87
C LEU A 361 -21.82 -3.86 -10.92
N GLY A 362 -21.45 -4.65 -11.92
CA GLY A 362 -20.43 -4.32 -12.89
C GLY A 362 -19.03 -4.82 -12.48
N PRO A 363 -18.02 -4.67 -13.36
CA PRO A 363 -16.66 -5.07 -13.02
C PRO A 363 -16.11 -4.21 -11.87
N VAL A 364 -15.32 -4.82 -10.99
CA VAL A 364 -14.48 -4.07 -10.07
C VAL A 364 -13.46 -3.33 -10.94
N GLY A 365 -13.63 -2.03 -11.11
CA GLY A 365 -12.70 -1.19 -11.85
C GLY A 365 -11.38 -1.00 -11.10
N ASP A 366 -10.62 -0.01 -11.55
CA ASP A 366 -9.36 0.38 -10.91
C ASP A 366 -9.59 1.10 -9.56
N ASP A 367 -10.81 1.54 -9.31
CA ASP A 367 -11.26 2.15 -8.05
C ASP A 367 -11.80 1.05 -7.12
N ARG A 368 -10.95 0.56 -6.23
CA ARG A 368 -11.23 -0.53 -5.27
C ARG A 368 -11.50 -0.01 -3.88
#